data_ad5a29a39232c12951e90c4b2ec31bc2
#
_entry.id   ad5a29a39232c12951e90c4b2ec31bc2
#
_cell.length_a   1.000
_cell.length_b   1.000
_cell.length_c   1.000
_cell.angle_alpha   90.00
_cell.angle_beta   90.00
_cell.angle_gamma   90.00
#
_symmetry.space_group_name_H-M   'P 1'
#
loop_
_entity.id
_entity.type
_entity.pdbx_description
1 polymer ?
#
loop_
_entity_poly.entity_id
_entity_poly.type
_entity_poly.pdbx_seq_one_letter_code
_entity_poly.pdbx_strand_id
1 'polypeptide(L)'
;MPRLWTDTVEGHRREVRDAVLDATAALVGRHGLRGVTMSRVAEEAGIGRATLYKYFPDLESVLRAWHERQVTSHLAELATLRDGAGTCGERLAAVLAGYARLARASRGHRESELAVRLHGGGDVVRATAQLHGMVAELIEAGVRSGELRGDVPAGELATYCLHALAAAGDLPSDTAVHRLVDVTLAGLRPGT
;
A
#
# COMPACT_ATOMS: atom_id res chain seq x y z
N MET A 1 -15.38 6.03 -38.43
CA MET A 1 -13.99 5.54 -38.39
C MET A 1 -13.05 6.50 -37.65
N PRO A 2 -13.07 6.62 -36.31
CA PRO A 2 -11.97 7.27 -35.58
C PRO A 2 -11.44 6.48 -34.37
N ARG A 3 -11.86 5.24 -34.08
CA ARG A 3 -11.47 4.51 -32.87
C ARG A 3 -10.01 4.05 -32.80
N LEU A 4 -9.41 3.62 -33.89
CA LEU A 4 -8.06 3.03 -33.91
C LEU A 4 -6.94 4.03 -33.55
N TRP A 5 -7.10 5.31 -33.90
CA TRP A 5 -6.10 6.34 -33.58
C TRP A 5 -6.15 6.79 -32.12
N THR A 6 -7.33 6.83 -31.54
CA THR A 6 -7.53 7.20 -30.12
C THR A 6 -6.91 6.15 -29.20
N ASP A 7 -7.13 4.86 -29.50
CA ASP A 7 -6.58 3.73 -28.71
C ASP A 7 -5.04 3.71 -28.72
N THR A 8 -4.41 4.07 -29.86
CA THR A 8 -2.95 4.11 -29.98
C THR A 8 -2.34 5.30 -29.21
N VAL A 9 -2.99 6.46 -29.23
CA VAL A 9 -2.53 7.65 -28.51
C VAL A 9 -2.70 7.47 -27.00
N GLU A 10 -3.81 6.91 -26.56
CA GLU A 10 -4.06 6.61 -25.15
C GLU A 10 -3.16 5.48 -24.64
N GLY A 11 -2.87 4.48 -25.48
CA GLY A 11 -1.89 3.43 -25.19
C GLY A 11 -0.51 4.01 -24.95
N HIS A 12 -0.02 4.82 -25.87
CA HIS A 12 1.27 5.48 -25.73
C HIS A 12 1.34 6.44 -24.53
N ARG A 13 0.25 7.14 -24.22
CA ARG A 13 0.17 7.98 -23.01
C ARG A 13 0.32 7.16 -21.73
N ARG A 14 -0.31 5.99 -21.66
CA ARG A 14 -0.17 5.07 -20.52
C ARG A 14 1.25 4.56 -20.40
N GLU A 15 1.85 4.08 -21.49
CA GLU A 15 3.23 3.58 -21.50
C GLU A 15 4.23 4.62 -20.99
N VAL A 16 4.14 5.87 -21.46
CA VAL A 16 5.01 6.95 -20.97
C VAL A 16 4.77 7.25 -19.50
N ARG A 17 3.51 7.28 -19.05
CA ARG A 17 3.16 7.49 -17.66
C ARG A 17 3.74 6.37 -16.77
N ASP A 18 3.59 5.13 -17.17
CA ASP A 18 4.09 3.96 -16.44
C ASP A 18 5.62 3.98 -16.37
N ALA A 19 6.31 4.27 -17.47
CA ALA A 19 7.76 4.42 -17.49
C ALA A 19 8.26 5.51 -16.52
N VAL A 20 7.55 6.64 -16.42
CA VAL A 20 7.87 7.71 -15.45
C VAL A 20 7.67 7.22 -14.01
N LEU A 21 6.60 6.48 -13.73
CA LEU A 21 6.33 5.98 -12.40
C LEU A 21 7.29 4.85 -12.00
N ASP A 22 7.74 4.01 -12.94
CA ASP A 22 8.77 2.99 -12.72
C ASP A 22 10.14 3.63 -12.43
N ALA A 23 10.53 4.63 -13.22
CA ALA A 23 11.72 5.42 -12.98
C ALA A 23 11.70 6.09 -11.60
N THR A 24 10.54 6.62 -11.21
CA THR A 24 10.35 7.23 -9.89
C THR A 24 10.53 6.19 -8.78
N ALA A 25 9.94 5.00 -8.92
CA ALA A 25 10.09 3.90 -7.97
C ALA A 25 11.56 3.50 -7.79
N ALA A 26 12.30 3.36 -8.91
CA ALA A 26 13.72 3.02 -8.90
C ALA A 26 14.56 4.10 -8.19
N LEU A 27 14.29 5.38 -8.45
CA LEU A 27 14.99 6.50 -7.81
C LEU A 27 14.69 6.58 -6.31
N VAL A 28 13.43 6.41 -5.91
CA VAL A 28 13.02 6.37 -4.50
C VAL A 28 13.69 5.22 -3.77
N GLY A 29 13.76 4.03 -4.37
CA GLY A 29 14.41 2.86 -3.78
C GLY A 29 15.91 3.04 -3.58
N ARG A 30 16.60 3.72 -4.52
CA ARG A 30 18.07 3.94 -4.46
C ARG A 30 18.48 5.15 -3.62
N HIS A 31 17.70 6.21 -3.63
CA HIS A 31 18.12 7.53 -3.12
C HIS A 31 17.13 8.15 -2.13
N GLY A 32 16.03 7.46 -1.81
CA GLY A 32 14.92 8.01 -1.02
C GLY A 32 14.18 9.14 -1.75
N LEU A 33 13.10 9.64 -1.16
CA LEU A 33 12.27 10.71 -1.75
C LEU A 33 13.05 12.00 -2.03
N ARG A 34 14.02 12.34 -1.18
CA ARG A 34 14.84 13.55 -1.34
C ARG A 34 15.78 13.49 -2.55
N GLY A 35 16.11 12.30 -3.02
CA GLY A 35 16.96 12.08 -4.18
C GLY A 35 16.24 12.18 -5.53
N VAL A 36 14.91 12.31 -5.54
CA VAL A 36 14.11 12.38 -6.77
C VAL A 36 14.02 13.82 -7.27
N THR A 37 14.33 14.03 -8.55
CA THR A 37 14.16 15.31 -9.23
C THR A 37 13.58 15.09 -10.62
N MET A 38 12.89 16.09 -11.19
CA MET A 38 12.33 16.00 -12.55
C MET A 38 13.40 15.60 -13.59
N SER A 39 14.64 16.08 -13.44
CA SER A 39 15.75 15.75 -14.35
C SER A 39 16.12 14.28 -14.29
N ARG A 40 16.28 13.75 -13.07
CA ARG A 40 16.61 12.34 -12.87
C ARG A 40 15.47 11.41 -13.29
N VAL A 41 14.23 11.81 -13.06
CA VAL A 41 13.06 11.04 -13.52
C VAL A 41 13.04 10.96 -15.04
N ALA A 42 13.26 12.08 -15.76
CA ALA A 42 13.30 12.10 -17.21
C ALA A 42 14.43 11.23 -17.77
N GLU A 43 15.63 11.33 -17.18
CA GLU A 43 16.81 10.54 -17.53
C GLU A 43 16.57 9.05 -17.32
N GLU A 44 16.09 8.65 -16.14
CA GLU A 44 15.82 7.25 -15.78
C GLU A 44 14.70 6.64 -16.63
N ALA A 45 13.67 7.45 -16.97
CA ALA A 45 12.56 7.02 -17.84
C ALA A 45 12.93 7.01 -19.33
N GLY A 46 14.13 7.49 -19.71
CA GLY A 46 14.56 7.57 -21.10
C GLY A 46 13.77 8.55 -21.96
N ILE A 47 13.18 9.61 -21.36
CA ILE A 47 12.38 10.61 -22.08
C ILE A 47 12.96 12.01 -21.94
N GLY A 48 12.62 12.88 -22.92
CA GLY A 48 12.99 14.29 -22.83
C GLY A 48 12.25 15.03 -21.71
N ARG A 49 12.89 16.00 -21.05
CA ARG A 49 12.27 16.85 -20.02
C ARG A 49 10.96 17.50 -20.50
N ALA A 50 10.95 18.03 -21.73
CA ALA A 50 9.76 18.64 -22.31
C ALA A 50 8.60 17.64 -22.43
N THR A 51 8.91 16.38 -22.70
CA THR A 51 7.92 15.30 -22.70
C THR A 51 7.41 15.04 -21.30
N LEU A 52 8.29 14.93 -20.31
CA LEU A 52 7.89 14.71 -18.91
C LEU A 52 6.93 15.82 -18.43
N TYR A 53 7.25 17.09 -18.70
CA TYR A 53 6.39 18.23 -18.30
C TYR A 53 5.01 18.25 -18.97
N LYS A 54 4.82 17.57 -20.09
CA LYS A 54 3.48 17.40 -20.69
C LYS A 54 2.57 16.46 -19.90
N TYR A 55 3.15 15.51 -19.16
CA TYR A 55 2.42 14.52 -18.36
C TYR A 55 2.33 14.91 -16.87
N PHE A 56 3.36 15.55 -16.36
CA PHE A 56 3.49 15.94 -14.97
C PHE A 56 4.07 17.35 -14.87
N PRO A 57 3.27 18.34 -14.43
CA PRO A 57 3.68 19.73 -14.39
C PRO A 57 4.82 19.98 -13.40
N ASP A 58 4.96 19.15 -12.37
CA ASP A 58 5.95 19.30 -11.31
C ASP A 58 6.30 17.95 -10.67
N LEU A 59 7.29 17.96 -9.79
CA LEU A 59 7.73 16.78 -9.05
C LEU A 59 6.67 16.25 -8.11
N GLU A 60 5.86 17.12 -7.50
CA GLU A 60 4.81 16.71 -6.57
C GLU A 60 3.76 15.85 -7.28
N SER A 61 3.37 16.22 -8.50
CA SER A 61 2.42 15.45 -9.31
C SER A 61 2.96 14.08 -9.70
N VAL A 62 4.28 13.95 -9.99
CA VAL A 62 4.93 12.66 -10.24
C VAL A 62 4.89 11.80 -8.99
N LEU A 63 5.31 12.35 -7.85
CA LEU A 63 5.39 11.61 -6.60
C LEU A 63 4.00 11.21 -6.08
N ARG A 64 2.99 12.05 -6.28
CA ARG A 64 1.59 11.72 -5.95
C ARG A 64 1.10 10.54 -6.78
N ALA A 65 1.26 10.58 -8.11
CA ALA A 65 0.85 9.49 -8.97
C ALA A 65 1.61 8.19 -8.70
N TRP A 66 2.90 8.27 -8.39
CA TRP A 66 3.69 7.12 -7.95
C TRP A 66 3.15 6.55 -6.63
N HIS A 67 2.85 7.40 -5.65
CA HIS A 67 2.31 6.97 -4.36
C HIS A 67 0.93 6.32 -4.49
N GLU A 68 0.02 6.90 -5.29
CA GLU A 68 -1.28 6.32 -5.62
C GLU A 68 -1.14 4.92 -6.22
N ARG A 69 -0.20 4.74 -7.15
CA ARG A 69 0.09 3.42 -7.76
C ARG A 69 0.60 2.43 -6.71
N GLN A 70 1.48 2.85 -5.80
CA GLN A 70 1.99 2.01 -4.73
C GLN A 70 0.88 1.57 -3.78
N VAL A 71 0.03 2.50 -3.34
CA VAL A 71 -1.12 2.21 -2.48
C VAL A 71 -2.07 1.21 -3.14
N THR A 72 -2.38 1.42 -4.42
CA THR A 72 -3.24 0.51 -5.20
C THR A 72 -2.62 -0.90 -5.30
N SER A 73 -1.31 -0.98 -5.59
CA SER A 73 -0.58 -2.25 -5.67
C SER A 73 -0.58 -2.99 -4.33
N HIS A 74 -0.35 -2.29 -3.22
CA HIS A 74 -0.38 -2.86 -1.88
C HIS A 74 -1.76 -3.40 -1.51
N LEU A 75 -2.83 -2.67 -1.85
CA LEU A 75 -4.19 -3.16 -1.62
C LEU A 75 -4.50 -4.41 -2.46
N ALA A 76 -4.04 -4.46 -3.70
CA ALA A 76 -4.22 -5.63 -4.56
C ALA A 76 -3.46 -6.86 -4.01
N GLU A 77 -2.24 -6.67 -3.50
CA GLU A 77 -1.49 -7.73 -2.80
C GLU A 77 -2.27 -8.26 -1.60
N LEU A 78 -2.77 -7.38 -0.73
CA LEU A 78 -3.54 -7.76 0.44
C LEU A 78 -4.87 -8.44 0.07
N ALA A 79 -5.54 -7.98 -1.00
CA ALA A 79 -6.74 -8.63 -1.51
C ALA A 79 -6.45 -10.06 -2.01
N THR A 80 -5.33 -10.27 -2.67
CA THR A 80 -4.88 -11.62 -3.09
C THR A 80 -4.68 -12.54 -1.88
N LEU A 81 -4.09 -12.02 -0.79
CA LEU A 81 -3.93 -12.78 0.46
C LEU A 81 -5.27 -13.09 1.13
N ARG A 82 -6.22 -12.14 1.13
CA ARG A 82 -7.58 -12.33 1.62
C ARG A 82 -8.32 -13.46 0.87
N ASP A 83 -8.15 -13.51 -0.44
CA ASP A 83 -8.85 -14.44 -1.33
C ASP A 83 -8.11 -15.77 -1.47
N GLY A 84 -7.00 -15.95 -0.76
CA GLY A 84 -6.22 -17.19 -0.72
C GLY A 84 -6.97 -18.36 -0.12
N ALA A 85 -6.42 -19.57 -0.27
CA ALA A 85 -6.93 -20.78 0.35
C ALA A 85 -6.70 -20.77 1.87
N GLY A 86 -7.56 -21.47 2.61
CA GLY A 86 -7.44 -21.65 4.05
C GLY A 86 -8.66 -21.17 4.85
N THR A 87 -8.56 -21.29 6.17
CA THR A 87 -9.59 -20.85 7.10
C THR A 87 -9.65 -19.32 7.17
N CYS A 88 -10.70 -18.77 7.81
CA CYS A 88 -10.80 -17.32 8.02
C CYS A 88 -9.62 -16.79 8.84
N GLY A 89 -9.20 -17.54 9.87
CA GLY A 89 -8.06 -17.18 10.70
C GLY A 89 -6.73 -17.18 9.93
N GLU A 90 -6.50 -18.18 9.07
CA GLU A 90 -5.29 -18.25 8.23
C GLU A 90 -5.23 -17.10 7.22
N ARG A 91 -6.32 -16.78 6.56
CA ARG A 91 -6.40 -15.64 5.62
C ARG A 91 -6.20 -14.30 6.33
N LEU A 92 -6.81 -14.13 7.52
CA LEU A 92 -6.59 -12.95 8.35
C LEU A 92 -5.11 -12.82 8.73
N ALA A 93 -4.50 -13.91 9.19
CA ALA A 93 -3.07 -13.92 9.54
C ALA A 93 -2.19 -13.53 8.34
N ALA A 94 -2.49 -14.03 7.14
CA ALA A 94 -1.76 -13.69 5.92
C ALA A 94 -1.90 -12.18 5.57
N VAL A 95 -3.12 -11.63 5.65
CA VAL A 95 -3.38 -10.20 5.40
C VAL A 95 -2.65 -9.32 6.42
N LEU A 96 -2.73 -9.65 7.71
CA LEU A 96 -2.09 -8.89 8.77
C LEU A 96 -0.56 -8.94 8.69
N ALA A 97 0.02 -10.11 8.36
CA ALA A 97 1.45 -10.25 8.11
C ALA A 97 1.89 -9.46 6.86
N GLY A 98 1.10 -9.49 5.79
CA GLY A 98 1.31 -8.67 4.59
C GLY A 98 1.32 -7.18 4.93
N TYR A 99 0.32 -6.71 5.65
CA TYR A 99 0.24 -5.32 6.08
C TYR A 99 1.44 -4.89 6.96
N ALA A 100 1.85 -5.72 7.92
CA ALA A 100 3.01 -5.44 8.76
C ALA A 100 4.31 -5.31 7.94
N ARG A 101 4.51 -6.18 6.92
CA ARG A 101 5.65 -6.07 5.99
C ARG A 101 5.63 -4.76 5.20
N LEU A 102 4.45 -4.36 4.69
CA LEU A 102 4.28 -3.11 3.96
C LEU A 102 4.53 -1.89 4.86
N ALA A 103 4.03 -1.92 6.11
CA ALA A 103 4.27 -0.87 7.09
C ALA A 103 5.77 -0.72 7.40
N ARG A 104 6.50 -1.83 7.51
CA ARG A 104 7.96 -1.83 7.70
C ARG A 104 8.71 -1.28 6.48
N ALA A 105 8.37 -1.74 5.28
CA ALA A 105 9.00 -1.28 4.04
C ALA A 105 8.81 0.23 3.81
N SER A 106 7.68 0.78 4.26
CA SER A 106 7.34 2.20 4.10
C SER A 106 8.02 3.13 5.12
N ARG A 107 8.77 2.61 6.10
CA ARG A 107 9.40 3.43 7.17
C ARG A 107 10.26 4.56 6.61
N GLY A 108 11.17 4.25 5.69
CA GLY A 108 12.11 5.21 5.11
C GLY A 108 11.46 6.36 4.34
N HIS A 109 10.17 6.25 4.03
CA HIS A 109 9.40 7.24 3.28
C HIS A 109 8.54 8.13 4.19
N ARG A 110 8.24 7.72 5.43
CA ARG A 110 7.33 8.43 6.36
C ARG A 110 7.94 9.67 6.99
N GLU A 111 9.26 9.76 7.09
CA GLU A 111 9.97 10.81 7.84
C GLU A 111 10.15 12.13 7.07
N SER A 112 9.69 12.24 5.83
CA SER A 112 9.81 13.47 5.06
C SER A 112 8.52 14.31 5.12
N GLU A 113 8.64 15.65 5.12
CA GLU A 113 7.48 16.57 4.98
C GLU A 113 6.64 16.26 3.73
N LEU A 114 7.30 15.78 2.69
CA LEU A 114 6.66 15.37 1.45
C LEU A 114 5.82 14.11 1.64
N ALA A 115 6.27 13.15 2.46
CA ALA A 115 5.49 11.98 2.82
C ALA A 115 4.20 12.36 3.59
N VAL A 116 4.27 13.33 4.50
CA VAL A 116 3.10 13.83 5.22
C VAL A 116 2.06 14.40 4.24
N ARG A 117 2.49 15.17 3.23
CA ARG A 117 1.60 15.71 2.19
C ARG A 117 1.01 14.61 1.30
N LEU A 118 1.79 13.61 0.92
CA LEU A 118 1.34 12.48 0.12
C LEU A 118 0.32 11.60 0.89
N HIS A 119 0.54 11.41 2.19
CA HIS A 119 -0.37 10.62 3.04
C HIS A 119 -1.68 11.33 3.40
N GLY A 120 -1.77 12.64 3.28
CA GLY A 120 -3.01 13.41 3.49
C GLY A 120 -3.98 13.40 2.31
N GLY A 121 -3.65 12.72 1.21
CA GLY A 121 -4.50 12.65 0.02
C GLY A 121 -5.75 11.77 0.22
N GLY A 122 -6.85 12.12 -0.47
CA GLY A 122 -8.11 11.35 -0.42
C GLY A 122 -7.97 9.87 -0.80
N ASP A 123 -6.95 9.53 -1.60
CA ASP A 123 -6.67 8.14 -2.03
C ASP A 123 -6.16 7.28 -0.88
N VAL A 124 -5.33 7.84 0.01
CA VAL A 124 -4.86 7.14 1.21
C VAL A 124 -6.00 6.91 2.19
N VAL A 125 -6.89 7.89 2.36
CA VAL A 125 -8.08 7.75 3.21
C VAL A 125 -8.98 6.63 2.70
N ARG A 126 -9.24 6.59 1.37
CA ARG A 126 -10.01 5.49 0.76
C ARG A 126 -9.32 4.14 0.92
N ALA A 127 -8.02 4.06 0.69
CA ALA A 127 -7.25 2.84 0.84
C ALA A 127 -7.26 2.32 2.28
N THR A 128 -7.13 3.21 3.26
CA THR A 128 -7.23 2.86 4.68
C THR A 128 -8.62 2.33 5.03
N ALA A 129 -9.66 2.95 4.52
CA ALA A 129 -11.04 2.47 4.73
C ALA A 129 -11.28 1.10 4.06
N GLN A 130 -10.76 0.89 2.85
CA GLN A 130 -10.84 -0.41 2.16
C GLN A 130 -10.10 -1.51 2.93
N LEU A 131 -8.88 -1.24 3.41
CA LEU A 131 -8.11 -2.19 4.21
C LEU A 131 -8.84 -2.51 5.52
N HIS A 132 -9.37 -1.49 6.20
CA HIS A 132 -10.15 -1.67 7.41
C HIS A 132 -11.38 -2.56 7.17
N GLY A 133 -12.15 -2.29 6.12
CA GLY A 133 -13.29 -3.11 5.73
C GLY A 133 -12.89 -4.57 5.46
N MET A 134 -11.82 -4.78 4.69
CA MET A 134 -11.29 -6.12 4.39
C MET A 134 -10.94 -6.91 5.66
N VAL A 135 -10.27 -6.28 6.62
CA VAL A 135 -9.90 -6.92 7.89
C VAL A 135 -11.14 -7.20 8.74
N ALA A 136 -12.08 -6.25 8.81
CA ALA A 136 -13.32 -6.43 9.55
C ALA A 136 -14.17 -7.60 9.00
N GLU A 137 -14.32 -7.71 7.66
CA GLU A 137 -15.03 -8.81 7.00
C GLU A 137 -14.41 -10.19 7.32
N LEU A 138 -13.08 -10.29 7.33
CA LEU A 138 -12.38 -11.53 7.70
C LEU A 138 -12.60 -11.87 9.18
N ILE A 139 -12.57 -10.87 10.07
CA ILE A 139 -12.85 -11.06 11.49
C ILE A 139 -14.31 -11.52 11.69
N GLU A 140 -15.28 -10.87 11.04
CA GLU A 140 -16.70 -11.30 11.10
C GLU A 140 -16.89 -12.75 10.63
N ALA A 141 -16.22 -13.14 9.55
CA ALA A 141 -16.25 -14.48 9.05
C ALA A 141 -15.65 -15.48 10.06
N GLY A 142 -14.51 -15.12 10.69
CA GLY A 142 -13.86 -15.93 11.72
C GLY A 142 -14.69 -16.05 13.02
N VAL A 143 -15.44 -15.01 13.39
CA VAL A 143 -16.40 -15.05 14.49
C VAL A 143 -17.54 -16.03 14.18
N ARG A 144 -18.10 -15.94 12.96
CA ARG A 144 -19.18 -16.87 12.53
C ARG A 144 -18.73 -18.32 12.48
N SER A 145 -17.47 -18.59 12.16
CA SER A 145 -16.90 -19.97 12.17
C SER A 145 -16.43 -20.42 13.56
N GLY A 146 -16.44 -19.55 14.56
CA GLY A 146 -15.94 -19.85 15.91
C GLY A 146 -14.43 -19.83 16.05
N GLU A 147 -13.70 -19.42 15.03
CA GLU A 147 -12.24 -19.30 15.05
C GLU A 147 -11.74 -18.07 15.83
N LEU A 148 -12.55 -17.01 15.87
CA LEU A 148 -12.19 -15.73 16.49
C LEU A 148 -13.21 -15.32 17.56
N ARG A 149 -12.77 -14.44 18.47
CA ARG A 149 -13.61 -13.88 19.55
C ARG A 149 -14.74 -13.02 18.98
N GLY A 150 -15.92 -13.13 19.57
CA GLY A 150 -17.11 -12.38 19.15
C GLY A 150 -17.66 -11.41 20.21
N ASP A 151 -16.93 -11.19 21.30
CA ASP A 151 -17.31 -10.31 22.42
C ASP A 151 -16.97 -8.83 22.15
N VAL A 152 -16.18 -8.55 21.08
CA VAL A 152 -15.82 -7.22 20.64
C VAL A 152 -16.23 -7.03 19.18
N PRO A 153 -16.81 -5.89 18.79
CA PRO A 153 -17.19 -5.62 17.40
C PRO A 153 -16.02 -5.77 16.42
N ALA A 154 -16.25 -6.42 15.28
CA ALA A 154 -15.20 -6.70 14.29
C ALA A 154 -14.48 -5.44 13.78
N GLY A 155 -15.20 -4.32 13.63
CA GLY A 155 -14.61 -3.04 13.24
C GLY A 155 -13.63 -2.47 14.29
N GLU A 156 -13.90 -2.69 15.58
CA GLU A 156 -12.99 -2.28 16.66
C GLU A 156 -11.75 -3.17 16.68
N LEU A 157 -11.91 -4.49 16.49
CA LEU A 157 -10.79 -5.41 16.37
C LEU A 157 -9.94 -5.13 15.12
N ALA A 158 -10.56 -4.76 13.98
CA ALA A 158 -9.84 -4.34 12.79
C ALA A 158 -9.01 -3.07 13.06
N THR A 159 -9.59 -2.09 13.73
CA THR A 159 -8.91 -0.86 14.16
C THR A 159 -7.72 -1.20 15.06
N TYR A 160 -7.92 -2.05 16.07
CA TYR A 160 -6.84 -2.51 16.94
C TYR A 160 -5.70 -3.16 16.15
N CYS A 161 -6.01 -4.12 15.28
CA CYS A 161 -4.99 -4.83 14.49
C CYS A 161 -4.17 -3.87 13.62
N LEU A 162 -4.82 -2.98 12.88
CA LEU A 162 -4.14 -2.07 11.98
C LEU A 162 -3.27 -1.06 12.73
N HIS A 163 -3.71 -0.54 13.87
CA HIS A 163 -2.90 0.36 14.68
C HIS A 163 -1.73 -0.35 15.35
N ALA A 164 -1.94 -1.55 15.91
CA ALA A 164 -0.86 -2.35 16.48
C ALA A 164 0.23 -2.64 15.43
N LEU A 165 -0.17 -3.08 14.23
CA LEU A 165 0.75 -3.45 13.17
C LEU A 165 1.38 -2.26 12.44
N ALA A 166 0.82 -1.06 12.56
CA ALA A 166 1.48 0.16 12.09
C ALA A 166 2.83 0.40 12.78
N ALA A 167 3.00 -0.08 14.02
CA ALA A 167 4.26 -0.06 14.75
C ALA A 167 5.36 -0.95 14.15
N ALA A 168 5.04 -1.84 13.20
CA ALA A 168 6.02 -2.70 12.52
C ALA A 168 7.14 -1.89 11.85
N GLY A 169 6.84 -0.65 11.42
CA GLY A 169 7.82 0.28 10.87
C GLY A 169 8.95 0.62 11.84
N ASP A 170 8.71 0.59 13.13
CA ASP A 170 9.68 1.00 14.16
C ASP A 170 10.48 -0.18 14.75
N LEU A 171 10.13 -1.41 14.35
CA LEU A 171 10.77 -2.61 14.89
C LEU A 171 12.14 -2.89 14.23
N PRO A 172 13.11 -3.44 14.98
CA PRO A 172 14.49 -3.56 14.51
C PRO A 172 14.71 -4.69 13.52
N SER A 173 13.82 -5.70 13.44
CA SER A 173 14.02 -6.90 12.62
C SER A 173 12.71 -7.51 12.14
N ASP A 174 12.77 -8.33 11.08
CA ASP A 174 11.61 -9.09 10.60
C ASP A 174 11.11 -10.08 11.66
N THR A 175 12.01 -10.66 12.45
CA THR A 175 11.64 -11.52 13.59
C THR A 175 10.81 -10.74 14.64
N ALA A 176 11.11 -9.46 14.88
CA ALA A 176 10.33 -8.63 15.77
C ALA A 176 8.94 -8.32 15.17
N VAL A 177 8.86 -8.13 13.86
CA VAL A 177 7.59 -7.95 13.14
C VAL A 177 6.73 -9.21 13.25
N HIS A 178 7.29 -10.40 13.04
CA HIS A 178 6.56 -11.66 13.19
C HIS A 178 5.98 -11.79 14.61
N ARG A 179 6.78 -11.52 15.65
CA ARG A 179 6.26 -11.56 17.04
C ARG A 179 5.13 -10.56 17.28
N LEU A 180 5.19 -9.37 16.68
CA LEU A 180 4.10 -8.40 16.78
C LEU A 180 2.82 -8.93 16.12
N VAL A 181 2.94 -9.56 14.95
CA VAL A 181 1.80 -10.22 14.27
C VAL A 181 1.22 -11.33 15.15
N ASP A 182 2.07 -12.20 15.71
CA ASP A 182 1.63 -13.30 16.58
C ASP A 182 0.90 -12.79 17.82
N VAL A 183 1.40 -11.74 18.48
CA VAL A 183 0.75 -11.11 19.64
C VAL A 183 -0.59 -10.48 19.25
N THR A 184 -0.65 -9.81 18.10
CA THR A 184 -1.89 -9.22 17.60
C THR A 184 -2.95 -10.31 17.33
N LEU A 185 -2.57 -11.40 16.67
CA LEU A 185 -3.46 -12.54 16.40
C LEU A 185 -3.88 -13.27 17.68
N ALA A 186 -3.00 -13.39 18.67
CA ALA A 186 -3.33 -13.98 19.97
C ALA A 186 -4.47 -13.22 20.67
N GLY A 187 -4.52 -11.89 20.52
CA GLY A 187 -5.61 -11.04 21.03
C GLY A 187 -6.97 -11.26 20.36
N LEU A 188 -7.00 -11.94 19.20
CA LEU A 188 -8.24 -12.25 18.48
C LEU A 188 -8.81 -13.65 18.77
N ARG A 189 -8.10 -14.48 19.55
CA ARG A 189 -8.57 -15.84 19.88
C ARG A 189 -9.83 -15.78 20.74
N PRO A 190 -10.73 -16.78 20.62
CA PRO A 190 -11.85 -16.89 21.52
C PRO A 190 -11.39 -16.87 22.99
N GLY A 191 -12.13 -16.16 23.85
CA GLY A 191 -11.89 -16.24 25.28
C GLY A 191 -12.18 -17.67 25.77
N THR A 192 -11.34 -18.17 26.67
CA THR A 192 -11.59 -19.42 27.41
C THR A 192 -12.68 -19.21 28.43
#